data_50696a85f34e998c1991cd06830357e8
#
_entry.id   50696a85f34e998c1991cd06830357e8
#
_cell.length_a   1.000
_cell.length_b   1.000
_cell.length_c   1.000
_cell.angle_alpha   90.00
_cell.angle_beta   90.00
_cell.angle_gamma   90.00
#
_symmetry.space_group_name_H-M   'P 1'
#
loop_
_entity.id
_entity.type
_entity.pdbx_description
1 polymer ?
#
loop_
_entity_poly.entity_id
_entity_poly.type
_entity_poly.pdbx_seq_one_letter_code
_entity_poly.pdbx_strand_id
1 'polypeptide(L)'
;HVLSAVLVLMGLAKNSALQDMPRRKYGVPAEVWAAFQHTFFCGVYAHEFVELAETLKLPLNLTLRKDKDGGLDKWTVDNLLRGELVAVTFSSIKNRRTKHWALCVGCEGTTSGRDSRTDTILLLDPSGSEPSFQAANSRLRVPLTGPGSRGGKTADELRKSKGAKPIDWLYEGPEWATE
;
A
#
# COMPACT_ATOMS: atom_id res chain seq x y z
N HIS A 1 11.43 2.86 -2.91
CA HIS A 1 10.78 3.79 -1.95
C HIS A 1 9.96 3.04 -0.89
N VAL A 2 9.00 2.16 -1.26
CA VAL A 2 8.17 1.43 -0.25
C VAL A 2 9.04 0.63 0.71
N LEU A 3 10.02 -0.14 0.22
CA LEU A 3 10.95 -0.87 1.08
C LEU A 3 11.76 0.08 1.98
N SER A 4 12.17 1.23 1.46
CA SER A 4 12.87 2.25 2.25
C SER A 4 12.02 2.73 3.42
N ALA A 5 10.73 3.00 3.19
CA ALA A 5 9.79 3.38 4.25
C ALA A 5 9.64 2.26 5.30
N VAL A 6 9.51 1.01 4.87
CA VAL A 6 9.47 -0.16 5.79
C VAL A 6 10.73 -0.24 6.64
N LEU A 7 11.92 -0.11 6.05
CA LEU A 7 13.19 -0.18 6.79
C LEU A 7 13.32 0.92 7.83
N VAL A 8 12.84 2.14 7.53
CA VAL A 8 12.85 3.26 8.50
C VAL A 8 11.86 3.00 9.62
N LEU A 9 10.62 2.63 9.31
CA LEU A 9 9.57 2.37 10.31
C LEU A 9 9.94 1.22 11.25
N MET A 10 10.66 0.23 10.76
CA MET A 10 11.16 -0.89 11.56
C MET A 10 12.49 -0.60 12.28
N GLY A 11 13.05 0.60 12.12
CA GLY A 11 14.32 0.97 12.74
C GLY A 11 15.57 0.26 12.17
N LEU A 12 15.45 -0.39 11.00
CA LEU A 12 16.53 -1.14 10.35
C LEU A 12 17.48 -0.22 9.56
N ALA A 13 17.04 0.98 9.21
CA ALA A 13 17.86 1.98 8.56
C ALA A 13 17.42 3.40 8.93
N LYS A 14 18.38 4.34 8.90
CA LYS A 14 18.06 5.78 9.03
C LYS A 14 17.69 6.35 7.67
N ASN A 15 16.74 7.28 7.63
CA ASN A 15 16.30 7.94 6.40
C ASN A 15 17.48 8.58 5.62
N SER A 16 18.39 9.27 6.31
CA SER A 16 19.60 9.85 5.70
C SER A 16 20.51 8.80 5.05
N ALA A 17 20.58 7.59 5.59
CA ALA A 17 21.36 6.51 5.00
C ALA A 17 20.70 5.93 3.74
N LEU A 18 19.36 5.93 3.68
CA LEU A 18 18.61 5.49 2.52
C LEU A 18 18.62 6.51 1.37
N GLN A 19 18.62 7.79 1.67
CA GLN A 19 18.79 8.86 0.67
C GLN A 19 20.14 8.78 -0.07
N ASP A 20 21.15 8.20 0.58
CA ASP A 20 22.51 8.09 0.05
C ASP A 20 22.90 6.65 -0.34
N MET A 21 21.90 5.76 -0.48
CA MET A 21 22.13 4.33 -0.80
C MET A 21 23.13 4.08 -1.95
N PRO A 22 23.06 4.78 -3.10
CA PRO A 22 23.95 4.53 -4.23
C PRO A 22 25.43 4.77 -3.91
N ARG A 23 25.73 5.58 -2.89
CA ARG A 23 27.08 5.92 -2.46
C ARG A 23 27.58 5.08 -1.29
N ARG A 24 26.69 4.30 -0.65
CA ARG A 24 27.05 3.44 0.47
C ARG A 24 27.78 2.20 0.01
N LYS A 25 28.85 1.85 0.72
CA LYS A 25 29.65 0.65 0.43
C LYS A 25 29.28 -0.54 1.33
N TYR A 26 28.65 -0.29 2.48
CA TYR A 26 28.40 -1.30 3.50
C TYR A 26 27.06 -1.08 4.21
N GLY A 27 26.56 -2.16 4.83
CA GLY A 27 25.35 -2.19 5.64
C GLY A 27 24.06 -2.30 4.83
N VAL A 28 22.94 -2.42 5.53
CA VAL A 28 21.61 -2.65 4.93
C VAL A 28 21.29 -1.73 3.74
N PRO A 29 21.56 -0.40 3.79
CA PRO A 29 21.29 0.46 2.63
C PRO A 29 22.09 0.07 1.38
N ALA A 30 23.36 -0.33 1.53
CA ALA A 30 24.17 -0.76 0.39
C ALA A 30 23.68 -2.09 -0.20
N GLU A 31 23.31 -3.03 0.64
CA GLU A 31 22.77 -4.34 0.24
C GLU A 31 21.41 -4.18 -0.47
N VAL A 32 20.54 -3.34 0.07
CA VAL A 32 19.27 -3.00 -0.56
C VAL A 32 19.50 -2.36 -1.94
N TRP A 33 20.41 -1.41 -2.05
CA TRP A 33 20.74 -0.82 -3.34
C TRP A 33 21.25 -1.85 -4.34
N ALA A 34 22.20 -2.69 -3.93
CA ALA A 34 22.75 -3.74 -4.79
C ALA A 34 21.64 -4.71 -5.31
N ALA A 35 20.69 -5.07 -4.45
CA ALA A 35 19.62 -5.98 -4.81
C ALA A 35 18.56 -5.31 -5.72
N PHE A 36 18.20 -4.04 -5.48
CA PHE A 36 17.05 -3.39 -6.13
C PHE A 36 17.42 -2.39 -7.24
N GLN A 37 18.70 -2.03 -7.44
CA GLN A 37 19.09 -1.01 -8.42
C GLN A 37 18.59 -1.31 -9.86
N HIS A 38 18.54 -2.59 -10.24
CA HIS A 38 18.08 -2.99 -11.57
C HIS A 38 16.56 -2.78 -11.76
N THR A 39 15.78 -2.73 -10.67
CA THR A 39 14.33 -2.51 -10.73
C THR A 39 13.97 -1.03 -10.84
N PHE A 40 14.94 -0.13 -10.73
CA PHE A 40 14.70 1.31 -10.70
C PHE A 40 14.00 1.82 -11.96
N PHE A 41 14.31 1.26 -13.11
CA PHE A 41 13.69 1.64 -14.39
C PHE A 41 12.59 0.69 -14.85
N CYS A 42 12.62 -0.56 -14.42
CA CYS A 42 11.70 -1.59 -14.90
C CYS A 42 10.52 -1.84 -13.93
N GLY A 43 10.59 -1.29 -12.72
CA GLY A 43 9.69 -1.64 -11.64
C GLY A 43 9.97 -3.04 -11.07
N VAL A 44 9.14 -3.46 -10.13
CA VAL A 44 9.24 -4.78 -9.49
C VAL A 44 7.84 -5.35 -9.29
N TYR A 45 7.64 -6.62 -9.60
CA TYR A 45 6.41 -7.33 -9.28
C TYR A 45 6.38 -7.77 -7.82
N ALA A 46 5.18 -8.02 -7.29
CA ALA A 46 5.02 -8.35 -5.87
C ALA A 46 5.77 -9.62 -5.44
N HIS A 47 5.84 -10.64 -6.29
CA HIS A 47 6.62 -11.84 -6.00
C HIS A 47 8.13 -11.58 -6.03
N GLU A 48 8.62 -10.81 -7.01
CA GLU A 48 10.03 -10.41 -7.09
C GLU A 48 10.44 -9.57 -5.88
N PHE A 49 9.55 -8.69 -5.41
CA PHE A 49 9.78 -7.90 -4.21
C PHE A 49 10.00 -8.80 -2.99
N VAL A 50 9.16 -9.83 -2.82
CA VAL A 50 9.30 -10.79 -1.72
C VAL A 50 10.61 -11.55 -1.84
N GLU A 51 10.94 -12.10 -3.02
CA GLU A 51 12.18 -12.86 -3.28
C GLU A 51 13.43 -12.02 -3.00
N LEU A 52 13.44 -10.75 -3.44
CA LEU A 52 14.54 -9.82 -3.17
C LEU A 52 14.69 -9.50 -1.67
N ALA A 53 13.57 -9.28 -0.98
CA ALA A 53 13.59 -9.00 0.45
C ALA A 53 14.05 -10.23 1.27
N GLU A 54 13.67 -11.44 0.87
CA GLU A 54 14.15 -12.69 1.47
C GLU A 54 15.66 -12.89 1.23
N THR A 55 16.15 -12.58 0.02
CA THR A 55 17.57 -12.66 -0.32
C THR A 55 18.41 -11.77 0.57
N LEU A 56 17.89 -10.60 0.95
CA LEU A 56 18.55 -9.67 1.88
C LEU A 56 18.58 -10.17 3.32
N LYS A 57 17.90 -11.27 3.64
CA LYS A 57 17.78 -11.83 4.99
C LYS A 57 17.40 -10.80 6.05
N LEU A 58 16.55 -9.87 5.64
CA LEU A 58 16.02 -8.87 6.57
C LEU A 58 15.16 -9.59 7.63
N PRO A 59 15.11 -9.07 8.86
CA PRO A 59 14.25 -9.65 9.92
C PRO A 59 12.77 -9.31 9.67
N LEU A 60 12.27 -9.69 8.50
CA LEU A 60 10.91 -9.46 8.04
C LEU A 60 10.20 -10.80 7.87
N ASN A 61 8.99 -10.91 8.40
CA ASN A 61 8.11 -12.01 8.06
C ASN A 61 7.16 -11.53 6.95
N LEU A 62 7.38 -12.02 5.73
CA LEU A 62 6.68 -11.56 4.54
C LEU A 62 5.55 -12.51 4.16
N THR A 63 4.37 -11.97 3.93
CA THR A 63 3.23 -12.72 3.42
C THR A 63 2.70 -12.05 2.15
N LEU A 64 2.62 -12.80 1.06
CA LEU A 64 2.07 -12.34 -0.21
C LEU A 64 0.63 -12.82 -0.37
N ARG A 65 -0.31 -11.89 -0.59
CA ARG A 65 -1.67 -12.19 -1.00
C ARG A 65 -1.96 -11.60 -2.37
N LYS A 66 -2.66 -12.35 -3.22
CA LYS A 66 -2.98 -11.95 -4.60
C LYS A 66 -4.47 -11.65 -4.74
N ASP A 67 -4.83 -10.82 -5.69
CA ASP A 67 -6.22 -10.43 -5.99
C ASP A 67 -7.13 -11.64 -6.25
N LYS A 68 -6.63 -12.66 -6.92
CA LYS A 68 -7.37 -13.91 -7.16
C LYS A 68 -7.86 -14.61 -5.88
N ASP A 69 -7.23 -14.33 -4.74
CA ASP A 69 -7.59 -14.92 -3.46
C ASP A 69 -8.82 -14.21 -2.83
N GLY A 70 -9.23 -13.06 -3.41
CA GLY A 70 -10.36 -12.25 -2.97
C GLY A 70 -10.15 -11.57 -1.61
N GLY A 71 -11.01 -10.60 -1.29
CA GLY A 71 -11.04 -9.95 0.01
C GLY A 71 -9.75 -9.25 0.43
N LEU A 72 -8.96 -8.73 -0.54
CA LEU A 72 -7.70 -8.02 -0.26
C LEU A 72 -7.89 -6.82 0.66
N ASP A 73 -8.99 -6.10 0.48
CA ASP A 73 -9.34 -4.93 1.29
C ASP A 73 -9.55 -5.31 2.76
N LYS A 74 -10.37 -6.34 3.02
CA LYS A 74 -10.56 -6.85 4.38
C LYS A 74 -9.24 -7.36 4.97
N TRP A 75 -8.49 -8.13 4.21
CA TRP A 75 -7.19 -8.64 4.64
C TRP A 75 -6.23 -7.49 4.99
N THR A 76 -6.18 -6.44 4.16
CA THR A 76 -5.35 -5.25 4.42
C THR A 76 -5.75 -4.58 5.73
N VAL A 77 -7.03 -4.33 5.94
CA VAL A 77 -7.54 -3.72 7.17
C VAL A 77 -7.24 -4.59 8.39
N ASP A 78 -7.50 -5.89 8.32
CA ASP A 78 -7.24 -6.82 9.41
C ASP A 78 -5.75 -6.84 9.82
N ASN A 79 -4.82 -6.73 8.85
CA ASN A 79 -3.38 -6.65 9.14
C ASN A 79 -3.00 -5.30 9.73
N LEU A 80 -3.51 -4.20 9.20
CA LEU A 80 -3.27 -2.86 9.77
C LEU A 80 -3.75 -2.76 11.22
N LEU A 81 -4.91 -3.33 11.54
CA LEU A 81 -5.45 -3.35 12.90
C LEU A 81 -4.62 -4.22 13.86
N ARG A 82 -3.84 -5.17 13.35
CA ARG A 82 -2.84 -5.93 14.13
C ARG A 82 -1.50 -5.21 14.28
N GLY A 83 -1.36 -4.03 13.67
CA GLY A 83 -0.11 -3.27 13.68
C GLY A 83 0.92 -3.76 12.65
N GLU A 84 0.49 -4.53 11.67
CA GLU A 84 1.36 -5.01 10.58
C GLU A 84 1.44 -3.95 9.47
N LEU A 85 2.59 -3.84 8.83
CA LEU A 85 2.77 -3.00 7.64
C LEU A 85 2.29 -3.74 6.40
N VAL A 86 1.49 -3.08 5.57
CA VAL A 86 0.96 -3.67 4.34
C VAL A 86 1.39 -2.86 3.13
N ALA A 87 2.23 -3.44 2.28
CA ALA A 87 2.54 -2.85 0.98
C ALA A 87 1.50 -3.32 -0.05
N VAL A 88 0.93 -2.39 -0.81
CA VAL A 88 -0.07 -2.68 -1.83
C VAL A 88 0.40 -2.26 -3.20
N THR A 89 -0.03 -3.02 -4.21
CA THR A 89 0.05 -2.59 -5.60
C THR A 89 -1.35 -2.39 -6.16
N PHE A 90 -1.57 -1.31 -6.84
CA PHE A 90 -2.82 -1.03 -7.53
C PHE A 90 -2.57 -0.40 -8.89
N SER A 91 -3.55 -0.43 -9.75
CA SER A 91 -3.50 0.16 -11.09
C SER A 91 -4.74 0.98 -11.35
N SER A 92 -4.62 1.99 -12.20
CA SER A 92 -5.77 2.73 -12.69
C SER A 92 -6.69 1.80 -13.48
N ILE A 93 -8.01 2.02 -13.37
CA ILE A 93 -9.01 1.33 -14.20
C ILE A 93 -8.76 1.59 -15.69
N LYS A 94 -8.33 2.80 -16.02
CA LYS A 94 -8.02 3.22 -17.40
C LYS A 94 -6.73 2.60 -17.90
N ASN A 95 -5.71 2.50 -17.05
CA ASN A 95 -4.39 1.96 -17.40
C ASN A 95 -4.00 0.83 -16.46
N ARG A 96 -4.41 -0.39 -16.77
CA ARG A 96 -4.11 -1.60 -15.98
C ARG A 96 -2.68 -2.12 -16.13
N ARG A 97 -1.91 -1.59 -17.08
CA ARG A 97 -0.52 -2.00 -17.32
C ARG A 97 0.43 -1.37 -16.31
N THR A 98 0.17 -0.12 -15.97
CA THR A 98 0.97 0.59 -14.96
C THR A 98 0.49 0.21 -13.58
N LYS A 99 1.39 -0.32 -12.78
CA LYS A 99 1.14 -0.63 -11.36
C LYS A 99 1.91 0.34 -10.49
N HIS A 100 1.24 0.79 -9.45
CA HIS A 100 1.79 1.70 -8.48
C HIS A 100 1.90 1.01 -7.11
N TRP A 101 2.99 1.30 -6.39
CA TRP A 101 3.25 0.79 -5.07
C TRP A 101 3.02 1.87 -4.03
N ALA A 102 2.31 1.53 -2.96
CA ALA A 102 2.20 2.37 -1.77
C ALA A 102 2.24 1.52 -0.50
N LEU A 103 2.60 2.14 0.61
CA LEU A 103 2.59 1.52 1.93
C LEU A 103 1.33 1.96 2.67
N CYS A 104 0.50 1.00 3.08
CA CYS A 104 -0.63 1.26 3.96
C CYS A 104 -0.10 1.47 5.38
N VAL A 105 -0.50 2.58 6.00
CA VAL A 105 -0.03 3.00 7.33
C VAL A 105 -1.18 3.16 8.33
N GLY A 106 -2.42 3.04 7.88
CA GLY A 106 -3.58 3.13 8.74
C GLY A 106 -4.89 2.98 7.97
N CYS A 107 -5.98 3.08 8.70
CA CYS A 107 -7.32 3.10 8.12
C CYS A 107 -8.23 4.05 8.91
N GLU A 108 -9.22 4.59 8.22
CA GLU A 108 -10.26 5.44 8.81
C GLU A 108 -11.62 4.79 8.56
N GLY A 109 -12.57 5.09 9.42
CA GLY A 109 -13.94 4.58 9.30
C GLY A 109 -14.85 5.07 10.40
N THR A 110 -16.03 4.52 10.45
CA THR A 110 -17.04 4.83 11.46
C THR A 110 -17.24 3.67 12.41
N THR A 111 -17.41 3.98 13.69
CA THR A 111 -17.77 3.01 14.72
C THR A 111 -19.18 3.32 15.21
N SER A 112 -20.07 2.34 15.19
CA SER A 112 -21.43 2.45 15.73
C SER A 112 -21.67 1.27 16.66
N GLY A 113 -21.62 1.53 17.97
CA GLY A 113 -21.71 0.48 18.97
C GLY A 113 -20.60 -0.54 18.87
N ARG A 114 -20.93 -1.81 18.60
CA ARG A 114 -19.95 -2.91 18.42
C ARG A 114 -19.48 -3.08 16.97
N ASP A 115 -20.09 -2.37 16.03
CA ASP A 115 -19.75 -2.46 14.63
C ASP A 115 -18.77 -1.36 14.25
N SER A 116 -17.61 -1.76 13.77
CA SER A 116 -16.64 -0.86 13.14
C SER A 116 -16.61 -1.08 11.64
N ARG A 117 -16.59 0.00 10.89
CA ARG A 117 -16.57 -0.03 9.44
C ARG A 117 -15.42 0.83 8.93
N THR A 118 -14.50 0.21 8.24
CA THR A 118 -13.43 0.90 7.53
C THR A 118 -13.89 1.23 6.11
N ASP A 119 -13.76 2.47 5.73
CA ASP A 119 -14.08 2.98 4.39
C ASP A 119 -12.91 3.66 3.70
N THR A 120 -11.82 3.88 4.42
CA THR A 120 -10.62 4.56 3.92
C THR A 120 -9.36 3.84 4.40
N ILE A 121 -8.41 3.63 3.49
CA ILE A 121 -7.06 3.15 3.79
C ILE A 121 -6.10 4.31 3.58
N LEU A 122 -5.30 4.61 4.58
CA LEU A 122 -4.29 5.67 4.57
C LEU A 122 -2.98 5.12 3.99
N LEU A 123 -2.38 5.88 3.07
CA LEU A 123 -1.20 5.46 2.33
C LEU A 123 -0.03 6.43 2.52
N LEU A 124 1.17 5.88 2.57
CA LEU A 124 2.40 6.56 2.20
C LEU A 124 2.69 6.24 0.73
N ASP A 125 2.46 7.21 -0.12
CA ASP A 125 2.71 7.12 -1.55
C ASP A 125 4.07 7.75 -1.87
N PRO A 126 4.99 6.99 -2.48
CA PRO A 126 6.31 7.52 -2.81
C PRO A 126 6.31 8.62 -3.88
N SER A 127 5.21 8.79 -4.63
CA SER A 127 5.06 9.87 -5.61
C SER A 127 4.52 11.16 -4.98
N GLY A 128 4.06 11.10 -3.73
CA GLY A 128 3.55 12.25 -3.00
C GLY A 128 4.64 13.07 -2.31
N SER A 129 4.29 14.29 -1.93
CA SER A 129 5.11 15.09 -1.03
C SER A 129 5.17 14.44 0.36
N GLU A 130 6.24 14.74 1.11
CA GLU A 130 6.35 14.30 2.49
C GLU A 130 5.16 14.79 3.32
N PRO A 131 4.55 13.91 4.13
CA PRO A 131 3.45 14.33 4.99
C PRO A 131 3.97 15.25 6.10
N SER A 132 3.42 16.47 6.19
CA SER A 132 3.89 17.47 7.16
C SER A 132 3.23 17.33 8.54
N PHE A 133 1.96 16.89 8.59
CA PHE A 133 1.17 16.84 9.82
C PHE A 133 0.38 15.54 9.99
N GLN A 134 0.45 14.63 9.03
CA GLN A 134 -0.27 13.36 9.03
C GLN A 134 0.70 12.22 8.71
N ALA A 135 0.39 11.02 9.18
CA ALA A 135 1.18 9.83 8.85
C ALA A 135 1.02 9.38 7.38
N ALA A 136 0.07 9.95 6.65
CA ALA A 136 -0.28 9.58 5.28
C ALA A 136 -0.27 10.79 4.35
N ASN A 137 0.07 10.59 3.08
CA ASN A 137 0.03 11.61 2.03
C ASN A 137 -0.97 11.27 0.91
N SER A 138 -1.62 10.13 1.00
CA SER A 138 -2.66 9.71 0.06
C SER A 138 -3.61 8.70 0.71
N ARG A 139 -4.71 8.39 0.02
CA ARG A 139 -5.73 7.47 0.55
C ARG A 139 -6.45 6.72 -0.56
N LEU A 140 -6.91 5.51 -0.22
CA LEU A 140 -7.89 4.76 -0.99
C LEU A 140 -9.22 4.80 -0.25
N ARG A 141 -10.27 5.28 -0.88
CA ARG A 141 -11.62 5.37 -0.31
C ARG A 141 -12.60 4.50 -1.07
N VAL A 142 -13.55 3.92 -0.34
CA VAL A 142 -14.71 3.30 -0.97
C VAL A 142 -15.55 4.41 -1.60
N PRO A 143 -15.86 4.36 -2.91
CA PRO A 143 -16.69 5.38 -3.54
C PRO A 143 -18.02 5.49 -2.83
N LEU A 144 -18.39 6.67 -2.44
CA LEU A 144 -19.76 6.96 -2.01
C LEU A 144 -20.63 6.83 -3.26
N THR A 145 -21.46 5.81 -3.30
CA THR A 145 -22.33 5.55 -4.45
C THR A 145 -23.31 6.70 -4.67
N GLY A 146 -23.11 7.44 -5.75
CA GLY A 146 -24.03 8.31 -6.44
C GLY A 146 -24.54 9.59 -5.74
N PRO A 147 -24.89 10.62 -6.49
CA PRO A 147 -25.48 11.84 -5.94
C PRO A 147 -26.85 11.52 -5.33
N GLY A 148 -26.96 11.66 -4.02
CA GLY A 148 -28.22 11.51 -3.28
C GLY A 148 -28.40 10.24 -2.47
N SER A 149 -27.43 9.35 -2.38
CA SER A 149 -27.58 8.13 -1.59
C SER A 149 -27.48 8.38 -0.08
N ARG A 150 -28.54 8.94 0.50
CA ARG A 150 -28.86 8.70 1.92
C ARG A 150 -29.18 7.21 2.07
N GLY A 151 -28.18 6.36 2.19
CA GLY A 151 -28.35 4.91 2.28
C GLY A 151 -27.53 4.12 1.29
N GLY A 152 -26.36 4.60 0.89
CA GLY A 152 -25.43 3.85 0.07
C GLY A 152 -25.07 2.54 0.77
N LYS A 153 -25.19 1.42 0.04
CA LYS A 153 -24.79 0.11 0.53
C LYS A 153 -23.34 0.16 0.99
N THR A 154 -23.10 -0.41 2.14
CA THR A 154 -21.74 -0.52 2.69
C THR A 154 -20.89 -1.40 1.79
N ALA A 155 -19.55 -1.27 1.84
CA ALA A 155 -18.66 -2.19 1.15
C ALA A 155 -19.00 -3.66 1.47
N ASP A 156 -19.41 -3.95 2.71
CA ASP A 156 -19.84 -5.28 3.14
C ASP A 156 -21.18 -5.71 2.55
N GLU A 157 -22.12 -4.80 2.38
CA GLU A 157 -23.39 -5.08 1.72
C GLU A 157 -23.23 -5.30 0.21
N LEU A 158 -22.31 -4.56 -0.41
CA LEU A 158 -21.92 -4.77 -1.81
C LEU A 158 -21.22 -6.12 -1.99
N ARG A 159 -20.38 -6.56 -1.04
CA ARG A 159 -19.73 -7.87 -1.07
C ARG A 159 -20.68 -9.05 -0.85
N LYS A 160 -21.73 -8.88 -0.05
CA LYS A 160 -22.70 -9.93 0.26
C LYS A 160 -23.66 -10.21 -0.90
N SER A 161 -23.76 -9.33 -1.90
CA SER A 161 -24.59 -9.58 -3.07
C SER A 161 -23.89 -10.60 -3.99
N LYS A 162 -24.50 -11.77 -4.19
CA LYS A 162 -24.00 -12.78 -5.16
C LYS A 162 -23.83 -12.12 -6.53
N GLY A 163 -22.59 -12.13 -7.06
CA GLY A 163 -22.26 -11.51 -8.34
C GLY A 163 -21.90 -10.03 -8.26
N ALA A 164 -21.61 -9.50 -7.08
CA ALA A 164 -21.09 -8.13 -6.94
C ALA A 164 -19.76 -7.99 -7.71
N LYS A 165 -19.70 -6.95 -8.54
CA LYS A 165 -18.45 -6.57 -9.20
C LYS A 165 -17.43 -6.15 -8.13
N PRO A 166 -16.13 -6.31 -8.40
CA PRO A 166 -15.08 -5.76 -7.54
C PRO A 166 -15.38 -4.28 -7.27
N ILE A 167 -15.16 -3.84 -6.03
CA ILE A 167 -15.31 -2.43 -5.69
C ILE A 167 -14.07 -1.72 -6.22
N ASP A 168 -14.27 -0.76 -7.10
CA ASP A 168 -13.23 0.14 -7.53
C ASP A 168 -13.00 1.18 -6.43
N TRP A 169 -11.77 1.26 -5.91
CA TRP A 169 -11.40 2.23 -4.91
C TRP A 169 -11.12 3.59 -5.55
N LEU A 170 -11.57 4.65 -4.90
CA LEU A 170 -11.18 6.01 -5.27
C LEU A 170 -9.81 6.32 -4.66
N TYR A 171 -8.84 6.56 -5.51
CA TYR A 171 -7.52 7.03 -5.09
C TYR A 171 -7.52 8.56 -4.99
N GLU A 172 -7.11 9.06 -3.82
CA GLU A 172 -6.90 10.49 -3.55
C GLU A 172 -5.44 10.69 -3.18
N GLY A 173 -4.66 11.24 -4.09
CA GLY A 173 -3.22 11.44 -3.92
C GLY A 173 -2.58 12.05 -5.16
N PRO A 174 -1.24 12.05 -5.23
CA PRO A 174 -0.53 12.59 -6.39
C PRO A 174 -0.85 11.81 -7.66
N GLU A 175 -0.90 12.50 -8.78
CA GLU A 175 -1.05 11.87 -10.09
C GLU A 175 0.22 11.08 -10.43
N TRP A 176 0.09 9.77 -10.58
CA TRP A 176 1.16 8.86 -10.97
C TRP A 176 0.87 8.12 -12.27
N ALA A 177 -0.39 8.09 -12.68
CA ALA A 177 -0.85 7.50 -13.93
C ALA A 177 -1.21 8.63 -14.89
N THR A 178 -0.23 9.14 -15.58
CA THR A 178 -0.47 9.99 -16.74
C THR A 178 -0.79 9.12 -17.94
N GLU A 179 -1.99 9.36 -18.52
CA GLU A 179 -2.46 8.98 -19.87
C GLU A 179 -2.48 7.51 -20.27
#